data_7ed220139b95768bb89d261fedc488f5
#
_entry.id   7ed220139b95768bb89d261fedc488f5
#
_cell.length_a   1.000
_cell.length_b   1.000
_cell.length_c   1.000
_cell.angle_alpha   90.00
_cell.angle_beta   90.00
_cell.angle_gamma   90.00
#
_symmetry.space_group_name_H-M   'P 1'
#
loop_
_entity.id
_entity.type
_entity.pdbx_description
1 polymer ?
#
loop_
_entity_poly.entity_id
_entity_poly.type
_entity_poly.pdbx_seq_one_letter_code
_entity_poly.pdbx_strand_id
1 'polypeptide(L)'
;MKKLLHFFLCLAIVLCLGACGEIIPEIDNDVSMLYGKWQEGSVFERYYESSIERVLANGDTVWVNGTTWDESEDVNEDEAQLFNWTLTGTTLKHEHVGTFVMLPKVYTVTSLTSSELIYQDDFGVNHHFSKVE
;
A
#
# COMPACT_ATOMS: atom_id res chain seq x y z
N MET A 1 19.87 17.92 50.93
CA MET A 1 20.11 18.57 49.62
C MET A 1 20.71 17.60 48.60
N LYS A 2 21.70 16.83 48.94
CA LYS A 2 22.30 15.84 47.99
C LYS A 2 21.33 14.77 47.51
N LYS A 3 20.40 14.31 48.33
CA LYS A 3 19.41 13.29 48.00
C LYS A 3 18.35 13.83 46.99
N LEU A 4 18.04 15.10 47.06
CA LEU A 4 17.09 15.74 46.15
C LEU A 4 17.67 15.87 44.76
N LEU A 5 18.96 16.19 44.64
CA LEU A 5 19.68 16.34 43.40
C LEU A 5 19.73 15.02 42.60
N HIS A 6 19.99 13.91 43.33
CA HIS A 6 20.01 12.58 42.72
C HIS A 6 18.62 12.15 42.24
N PHE A 7 17.58 12.50 42.97
CA PHE A 7 16.20 12.22 42.58
C PHE A 7 15.81 12.94 41.30
N PHE A 8 16.15 14.21 41.18
CA PHE A 8 15.90 14.99 39.97
C PHE A 8 16.69 14.46 38.75
N LEU A 9 17.92 14.01 38.95
CA LEU A 9 18.74 13.45 37.89
C LEU A 9 18.16 12.13 37.36
N CYS A 10 17.71 11.25 38.24
CA CYS A 10 17.05 9.99 37.85
C CYS A 10 15.73 10.23 37.13
N LEU A 11 14.95 11.22 37.56
CA LEU A 11 13.69 11.55 36.92
C LEU A 11 13.90 12.11 35.50
N ALA A 12 14.93 12.94 35.31
CA ALA A 12 15.26 13.48 33.98
C ALA A 12 15.69 12.36 33.00
N ILE A 13 16.45 11.35 33.48
CA ILE A 13 16.87 10.22 32.65
C ILE A 13 15.67 9.35 32.23
N VAL A 14 14.74 9.11 33.14
CA VAL A 14 13.53 8.33 32.84
C VAL A 14 12.64 9.05 31.82
N LEU A 15 12.51 10.36 31.91
CA LEU A 15 11.75 11.15 30.93
C LEU A 15 12.41 11.13 29.55
N CYS A 16 13.71 11.18 29.44
CA CYS A 16 14.44 11.08 28.18
C CYS A 16 14.27 9.70 27.51
N LEU A 17 14.28 8.62 28.28
CA LEU A 17 14.08 7.27 27.75
C LEU A 17 12.62 7.02 27.31
N GLY A 18 11.65 7.57 28.02
CA GLY A 18 10.24 7.51 27.62
C GLY A 18 9.96 8.29 26.34
N ALA A 19 10.54 9.47 26.16
CA ALA A 19 10.39 10.27 24.97
C ALA A 19 11.01 9.63 23.73
N CYS A 20 12.16 8.95 23.86
CA CYS A 20 12.82 8.27 22.74
C CYS A 20 12.06 7.03 22.25
N GLY A 21 11.25 6.37 23.10
CA GLY A 21 10.46 5.19 22.74
C GLY A 21 9.18 5.51 21.97
N GLU A 22 8.69 6.75 22.01
CA GLU A 22 7.45 7.18 21.37
C GLU A 22 7.64 7.78 19.97
N ILE A 23 8.89 8.05 19.56
CA ILE A 23 9.21 8.66 18.27
C ILE A 23 9.64 7.57 17.28
N ILE A 24 8.76 6.63 17.00
CA ILE A 24 8.85 5.85 15.75
C ILE A 24 7.90 6.56 14.79
N PRO A 25 8.42 7.26 13.74
CA PRO A 25 7.54 7.88 12.78
C PRO A 25 6.74 6.76 12.09
N GLU A 26 5.44 6.74 12.29
CA GLU A 26 4.56 6.02 11.38
C GLU A 26 4.73 6.68 10.02
N ILE A 27 5.20 5.91 9.05
CA ILE A 27 5.26 6.36 7.66
C ILE A 27 3.80 6.36 7.18
N ASP A 28 3.16 7.52 7.27
CA ASP A 28 1.83 7.73 6.71
C ASP A 28 2.01 8.08 5.24
N ASN A 29 1.77 7.10 4.37
CA ASN A 29 1.81 7.30 2.94
C ASN A 29 0.62 8.17 2.50
N ASP A 30 0.90 9.19 1.71
CA ASP A 30 -0.14 9.98 1.07
C ASP A 30 -0.83 9.13 -0.01
N VAL A 31 -2.09 8.79 0.23
CA VAL A 31 -2.91 7.96 -0.66
C VAL A 31 -3.00 8.55 -2.07
N SER A 32 -2.99 9.88 -2.19
CA SER A 32 -3.05 10.56 -3.50
C SER A 32 -1.85 10.25 -4.40
N MET A 33 -0.71 9.92 -3.82
CA MET A 33 0.49 9.51 -4.58
C MET A 33 0.29 8.16 -5.30
N LEU A 34 -0.62 7.32 -4.79
CA LEU A 34 -0.89 6.00 -5.37
C LEU A 34 -1.77 6.08 -6.64
N TYR A 35 -2.61 7.11 -6.76
CA TYR A 35 -3.51 7.22 -7.91
C TYR A 35 -2.73 7.31 -9.22
N GLY A 36 -3.14 6.50 -10.19
CA GLY A 36 -2.57 6.47 -11.52
C GLY A 36 -2.21 5.07 -11.99
N LYS A 37 -1.42 5.00 -13.05
CA LYS A 37 -0.97 3.76 -13.68
C LYS A 37 0.49 3.52 -13.37
N TRP A 38 0.78 2.30 -12.94
CA TRP A 38 2.10 1.85 -12.49
C TRP A 38 2.55 0.64 -13.30
N GLN A 39 3.85 0.52 -13.53
CA GLN A 39 4.44 -0.56 -14.32
C GLN A 39 5.67 -1.16 -13.65
N GLU A 40 5.69 -2.49 -13.58
CA GLU A 40 6.86 -3.31 -13.26
C GLU A 40 7.04 -4.34 -14.38
N GLY A 41 8.05 -4.17 -15.24
CA GLY A 41 8.23 -5.04 -16.41
C GLY A 41 7.01 -5.01 -17.32
N SER A 42 6.38 -6.16 -17.54
CA SER A 42 5.15 -6.31 -18.32
C SER A 42 3.86 -6.21 -17.49
N VAL A 43 4.01 -6.13 -16.16
CA VAL A 43 2.88 -6.05 -15.22
C VAL A 43 2.49 -4.61 -15.00
N PHE A 44 1.18 -4.36 -15.07
CA PHE A 44 0.59 -3.05 -14.82
C PHE A 44 -0.41 -3.14 -13.67
N GLU A 45 -0.47 -2.06 -12.90
CA GLU A 45 -1.48 -1.82 -11.89
C GLU A 45 -2.00 -0.40 -12.04
N ARG A 46 -3.32 -0.25 -12.03
CA ARG A 46 -3.94 1.08 -12.00
C ARG A 46 -4.73 1.24 -10.72
N TYR A 47 -4.52 2.37 -10.07
CA TYR A 47 -5.20 2.77 -8.83
C TYR A 47 -6.06 4.00 -9.14
N TYR A 48 -7.37 3.87 -8.98
CA TYR A 48 -8.33 4.94 -9.24
C TYR A 48 -8.63 5.70 -7.95
N GLU A 49 -8.77 7.01 -8.08
CA GLU A 49 -9.21 7.87 -6.97
C GLU A 49 -10.65 7.55 -6.55
N SER A 50 -11.52 7.27 -7.52
CA SER A 50 -12.92 6.92 -7.29
C SER A 50 -13.22 5.56 -7.89
N SER A 51 -14.17 4.84 -7.28
CA SER A 51 -14.62 3.56 -7.81
C SER A 51 -15.21 3.72 -9.21
N ILE A 52 -14.89 2.77 -10.07
CA ILE A 52 -15.41 2.66 -11.44
C ILE A 52 -16.36 1.48 -11.55
N GLU A 53 -17.33 1.58 -12.43
CA GLU A 53 -18.27 0.51 -12.71
C GLU A 53 -17.71 -0.45 -13.77
N ARG A 54 -17.83 -1.73 -13.52
CA ARG A 54 -17.48 -2.79 -14.48
C ARG A 54 -18.54 -3.87 -14.49
N VAL A 55 -18.77 -4.46 -15.68
CA VAL A 55 -19.67 -5.58 -15.84
C VAL A 55 -18.83 -6.87 -15.99
N LEU A 56 -19.11 -7.85 -15.13
CA LEU A 56 -18.46 -9.16 -15.16
C LEU A 56 -19.01 -10.03 -16.31
N ALA A 57 -18.29 -11.09 -16.66
CA ALA A 57 -18.69 -12.03 -17.69
C ALA A 57 -20.07 -12.68 -17.45
N ASN A 58 -20.49 -12.83 -16.18
CA ASN A 58 -21.81 -13.33 -15.79
C ASN A 58 -22.93 -12.27 -15.86
N GLY A 59 -22.61 -11.03 -16.24
CA GLY A 59 -23.55 -9.94 -16.33
C GLY A 59 -23.72 -9.10 -15.06
N ASP A 60 -23.07 -9.49 -13.95
CA ASP A 60 -23.12 -8.73 -12.70
C ASP A 60 -22.32 -7.43 -12.81
N THR A 61 -22.85 -6.36 -12.24
CA THR A 61 -22.16 -5.07 -12.13
C THR A 61 -21.43 -5.00 -10.80
N VAL A 62 -20.15 -4.60 -10.86
CA VAL A 62 -19.30 -4.40 -9.69
C VAL A 62 -18.67 -3.01 -9.72
N TRP A 63 -18.36 -2.49 -8.54
CA TRP A 63 -17.63 -1.24 -8.36
C TRP A 63 -16.25 -1.56 -7.83
N VAL A 64 -15.21 -1.11 -8.54
CA VAL A 64 -13.81 -1.36 -8.18
C VAL A 64 -12.98 -0.10 -8.30
N ASN A 65 -11.91 -0.02 -7.53
CA ASN A 65 -10.98 1.10 -7.58
C ASN A 65 -9.56 0.73 -8.03
N GLY A 66 -9.39 -0.47 -8.56
CA GLY A 66 -8.10 -0.92 -9.08
C GLY A 66 -8.23 -1.98 -10.17
N THR A 67 -7.24 -2.01 -11.06
CA THR A 67 -7.09 -3.00 -12.12
C THR A 67 -5.63 -3.44 -12.24
N THR A 68 -5.40 -4.72 -12.60
CA THR A 68 -4.06 -5.25 -12.86
C THR A 68 -4.07 -6.19 -14.05
N TRP A 69 -3.01 -6.14 -14.86
CA TRP A 69 -2.85 -7.01 -16.02
C TRP A 69 -1.37 -7.23 -16.33
N ASP A 70 -1.08 -8.28 -17.07
CA ASP A 70 0.25 -8.62 -17.55
C ASP A 70 0.24 -8.71 -19.07
N GLU A 71 0.90 -7.75 -19.74
CA GLU A 71 0.95 -7.71 -21.21
C GLU A 71 1.79 -8.86 -21.82
N SER A 72 2.62 -9.52 -21.04
CA SER A 72 3.35 -10.72 -21.50
C SER A 72 2.44 -11.93 -21.73
N GLU A 73 1.26 -11.92 -21.13
CA GLU A 73 0.20 -12.94 -21.28
C GLU A 73 -0.82 -12.58 -22.37
N ASP A 74 -0.54 -11.58 -23.19
CA ASP A 74 -1.43 -11.08 -24.24
C ASP A 74 -2.76 -10.51 -23.69
N VAL A 75 -2.71 -9.97 -22.47
CA VAL A 75 -3.83 -9.35 -21.76
C VAL A 75 -3.71 -7.84 -21.85
N ASN A 76 -4.77 -7.18 -22.28
CA ASN A 76 -4.87 -5.72 -22.32
C ASN A 76 -5.55 -5.16 -21.08
N GLU A 77 -5.47 -3.85 -20.91
CA GLU A 77 -6.12 -3.15 -19.80
C GLU A 77 -7.66 -3.40 -19.78
N ASP A 78 -8.30 -3.56 -20.94
CA ASP A 78 -9.72 -3.86 -21.02
C ASP A 78 -10.10 -5.25 -20.49
N GLU A 79 -9.14 -6.16 -20.45
CA GLU A 79 -9.28 -7.52 -19.92
C GLU A 79 -8.65 -7.69 -18.53
N ALA A 80 -8.28 -6.57 -17.89
CA ALA A 80 -7.59 -6.56 -16.60
C ALA A 80 -8.39 -7.24 -15.50
N GLN A 81 -7.68 -7.86 -14.58
CA GLN A 81 -8.28 -8.31 -13.34
C GLN A 81 -8.69 -7.10 -12.49
N LEU A 82 -9.86 -7.22 -11.87
CA LEU A 82 -10.46 -6.17 -11.04
C LEU A 82 -10.16 -6.41 -9.58
N PHE A 83 -9.82 -5.36 -8.86
CA PHE A 83 -9.64 -5.44 -7.41
C PHE A 83 -10.11 -4.17 -6.72
N ASN A 84 -10.41 -4.30 -5.43
CA ASN A 84 -10.56 -3.17 -4.53
C ASN A 84 -9.32 -3.08 -3.65
N TRP A 85 -8.86 -1.88 -3.43
CA TRP A 85 -7.67 -1.64 -2.61
C TRP A 85 -7.95 -0.65 -1.49
N THR A 86 -7.17 -0.79 -0.45
CA THR A 86 -7.05 0.17 0.65
C THR A 86 -5.59 0.38 0.99
N LEU A 87 -5.22 1.59 1.35
CA LEU A 87 -3.90 1.91 1.87
C LEU A 87 -4.07 2.55 3.24
N THR A 88 -3.56 1.88 4.27
CA THR A 88 -3.58 2.36 5.65
C THR A 88 -2.16 2.34 6.19
N GLY A 89 -1.57 3.51 6.40
CA GLY A 89 -0.16 3.62 6.75
C GLY A 89 0.72 3.00 5.65
N THR A 90 1.42 1.92 5.97
CA THR A 90 2.24 1.16 5.01
C THR A 90 1.56 -0.10 4.48
N THR A 91 0.33 -0.39 4.92
CA THR A 91 -0.39 -1.59 4.52
C THR A 91 -1.26 -1.33 3.30
N LEU A 92 -0.88 -1.92 2.17
CA LEU A 92 -1.64 -1.92 0.93
C LEU A 92 -2.36 -3.27 0.80
N LYS A 93 -3.67 -3.24 0.73
CA LYS A 93 -4.50 -4.44 0.63
C LYS A 93 -5.22 -4.47 -0.71
N HIS A 94 -5.13 -5.59 -1.43
CA HIS A 94 -5.87 -5.86 -2.67
C HIS A 94 -6.88 -6.97 -2.44
N GLU A 95 -8.15 -6.71 -2.72
CA GLU A 95 -9.22 -7.70 -2.73
C GLU A 95 -9.70 -7.90 -4.18
N HIS A 96 -9.30 -9.03 -4.79
CA HIS A 96 -9.68 -9.34 -6.17
C HIS A 96 -11.16 -9.71 -6.26
N VAL A 97 -11.82 -9.21 -7.30
CA VAL A 97 -13.25 -9.38 -7.56
C VAL A 97 -13.46 -10.31 -8.75
N GLY A 98 -14.45 -11.22 -8.66
CA GLY A 98 -14.78 -12.13 -9.74
C GLY A 98 -13.97 -13.42 -9.77
N THR A 99 -13.18 -13.70 -8.73
CA THR A 99 -12.45 -14.95 -8.56
C THR A 99 -13.11 -15.83 -7.50
N PHE A 100 -12.94 -17.16 -7.60
CA PHE A 100 -13.49 -18.09 -6.61
C PHE A 100 -12.78 -18.01 -5.25
N VAL A 101 -11.57 -17.46 -5.22
CA VAL A 101 -10.79 -17.32 -3.99
C VAL A 101 -10.69 -15.83 -3.66
N MET A 102 -11.41 -15.43 -2.63
CA MET A 102 -11.52 -14.05 -2.14
C MET A 102 -10.51 -13.75 -1.04
N LEU A 103 -9.32 -14.38 -1.06
CA LEU A 103 -8.27 -14.06 -0.10
C LEU A 103 -7.64 -12.70 -0.45
N PRO A 104 -7.67 -11.74 0.46
CA PRO A 104 -7.00 -10.47 0.23
C PRO A 104 -5.49 -10.66 0.15
N LYS A 105 -4.85 -9.96 -0.78
CA LYS A 105 -3.40 -9.85 -0.84
C LYS A 105 -2.98 -8.63 -0.04
N VAL A 106 -2.06 -8.81 0.89
CA VAL A 106 -1.56 -7.75 1.76
C VAL A 106 -0.10 -7.49 1.45
N TYR A 107 0.21 -6.23 1.17
CA TYR A 107 1.55 -5.77 0.85
C TYR A 107 2.01 -4.71 1.83
N THR A 108 3.31 -4.65 2.07
CA THR A 108 3.93 -3.58 2.85
C THR A 108 4.61 -2.60 1.92
N VAL A 109 4.10 -1.38 1.87
CA VAL A 109 4.68 -0.29 1.08
C VAL A 109 5.92 0.22 1.78
N THR A 110 7.06 0.16 1.10
CA THR A 110 8.34 0.65 1.61
C THR A 110 8.76 1.97 0.99
N SER A 111 8.20 2.31 -0.19
CA SER A 111 8.39 3.62 -0.82
C SER A 111 7.16 3.97 -1.66
N LEU A 112 6.68 5.18 -1.52
CA LEU A 112 5.62 5.74 -2.35
C LEU A 112 5.92 7.22 -2.60
N THR A 113 6.22 7.53 -3.85
CA THR A 113 6.48 8.90 -4.34
C THR A 113 5.61 9.18 -5.56
N SER A 114 5.73 10.35 -6.14
CA SER A 114 5.01 10.68 -7.38
C SER A 114 5.42 9.84 -8.59
N SER A 115 6.54 9.12 -8.52
CA SER A 115 7.12 8.36 -9.64
C SER A 115 7.46 6.91 -9.33
N GLU A 116 7.48 6.53 -8.05
CA GLU A 116 7.96 5.22 -7.59
C GLU A 116 7.03 4.63 -6.53
N LEU A 117 6.70 3.35 -6.71
CA LEU A 117 6.00 2.53 -5.72
C LEU A 117 6.81 1.26 -5.50
N ILE A 118 7.24 1.03 -4.26
CA ILE A 118 7.88 -0.22 -3.86
C ILE A 118 7.05 -0.84 -2.76
N TYR A 119 6.64 -2.09 -2.95
CA TYR A 119 5.99 -2.86 -1.90
C TYR A 119 6.55 -4.27 -1.81
N GLN A 120 6.47 -4.85 -0.62
CA GLN A 120 6.88 -6.21 -0.33
C GLN A 120 5.65 -7.10 -0.22
N ASP A 121 5.68 -8.26 -0.88
CA ASP A 121 4.62 -9.26 -0.79
C ASP A 121 4.78 -10.19 0.43
N ASP A 122 3.84 -11.14 0.60
CA ASP A 122 3.84 -12.10 1.70
C ASP A 122 5.05 -13.05 1.70
N PHE A 123 5.71 -13.18 0.56
CA PHE A 123 6.91 -14.02 0.40
C PHE A 123 8.21 -13.24 0.63
N GLY A 124 8.12 -11.97 1.00
CA GLY A 124 9.27 -11.11 1.20
C GLY A 124 9.90 -10.58 -0.09
N VAL A 125 9.22 -10.71 -1.23
CA VAL A 125 9.68 -10.21 -2.51
C VAL A 125 9.30 -8.74 -2.68
N ASN A 126 10.29 -7.91 -3.03
CA ASN A 126 10.06 -6.50 -3.34
C ASN A 126 9.62 -6.34 -4.79
N HIS A 127 8.52 -5.62 -4.98
CA HIS A 127 8.01 -5.21 -6.29
C HIS A 127 8.26 -3.71 -6.47
N HIS A 128 8.87 -3.36 -7.58
CA HIS A 128 9.27 -1.99 -7.88
C HIS A 128 8.54 -1.49 -9.12
N PHE A 129 7.58 -0.63 -8.92
CA PHE A 129 6.77 -0.03 -9.98
C PHE A 129 7.20 1.40 -10.25
N SER A 130 7.19 1.76 -11.53
CA SER A 130 7.35 3.13 -11.99
C SER A 130 6.00 3.69 -12.44
N LYS A 131 5.72 4.95 -12.14
CA LYS A 131 4.51 5.60 -12.58
C LYS A 131 4.59 5.93 -14.07
N VAL A 132 3.58 5.53 -14.83
CA VAL A 132 3.51 5.73 -16.29
C VAL A 132 2.36 6.62 -16.72
N GLU A 133 1.41 6.86 -15.84
CA GLU A 133 0.31 7.82 -16.01
C GLU A 133 -0.19 8.37 -14.68
#